data_b98f0acd6f0b1183dd7a9fd50de32572
#
_entry.id   b98f0acd6f0b1183dd7a9fd50de32572
#
_cell.length_a   1.000
_cell.length_b   1.000
_cell.length_c   1.000
_cell.angle_alpha   90.00
_cell.angle_beta   90.00
_cell.angle_gamma   90.00
#
_symmetry.space_group_name_H-M   'P 1'
#
loop_
_entity.id
_entity.type
_entity.pdbx_description
1 polymer ?
#
loop_
_entity_poly.entity_id
_entity_poly.type
_entity_poly.pdbx_seq_one_letter_code
_entity_poly.pdbx_strand_id
1 'polypeptide(L)'
;MLSAAQERQGFTPKGERTRGRIVDAAAKLIHERGVAGTTLEDIRSAAGVSGSQLSHYFADKDELVQAVIGYQADTIAGNQQRADLSSPQGLRAWRNTVIAQVENGQGKGGCPLGSLAGQLAENDPRARAMISAGFGHWSSAISDGLRRLHAAGHLPAGADPDDLAVTLLAVLQGGLLLAQVQRDTRPLETALDTFLELARIRLPEASADVTPPRLV
;
A
#
# COMPACT_ATOMS: atom_id res chain seq x y z
N MET A 1 -32.15 -0.43 -24.40
CA MET A 1 -30.77 -0.20 -24.83
C MET A 1 -30.43 1.25 -24.48
N LEU A 2 -29.95 1.50 -23.27
CA LEU A 2 -29.43 2.80 -22.87
C LEU A 2 -27.90 2.77 -23.14
N SER A 3 -27.44 3.81 -23.84
CA SER A 3 -26.15 3.93 -24.48
C SER A 3 -25.01 3.94 -23.46
N ALA A 4 -23.92 3.22 -23.77
CA ALA A 4 -22.60 3.23 -23.08
C ALA A 4 -21.92 4.63 -22.99
N ALA A 5 -22.61 5.69 -23.37
CA ALA A 5 -22.17 7.08 -23.31
C ALA A 5 -22.52 7.79 -21.99
N GLN A 6 -23.35 7.20 -21.12
CA GLN A 6 -23.75 7.79 -19.83
C GLN A 6 -22.84 7.47 -18.67
N GLU A 7 -21.84 6.59 -18.84
CA GLU A 7 -20.92 6.16 -17.77
C GLU A 7 -19.72 7.08 -17.51
N ARG A 8 -19.64 8.25 -18.14
CA ARG A 8 -18.53 9.22 -17.96
C ARG A 8 -18.96 10.64 -17.66
N GLN A 9 -20.06 10.84 -16.97
CA GLN A 9 -20.27 12.14 -16.32
C GLN A 9 -19.56 12.10 -14.97
N GLY A 10 -18.35 12.69 -14.90
CA GLY A 10 -17.60 12.85 -13.67
C GLY A 10 -18.47 13.55 -12.62
N PHE A 11 -18.35 13.13 -11.37
CA PHE A 11 -19.04 13.79 -10.26
C PHE A 11 -18.61 15.26 -10.15
N THR A 12 -19.50 16.11 -9.63
CA THR A 12 -19.09 17.47 -9.27
C THR A 12 -17.98 17.45 -8.22
N PRO A 13 -17.18 18.52 -8.04
CA PRO A 13 -16.16 18.58 -7.00
C PRO A 13 -16.68 18.27 -5.58
N LYS A 14 -17.94 18.58 -5.29
CA LYS A 14 -18.62 18.20 -4.04
C LYS A 14 -18.93 16.70 -4.02
N GLY A 15 -19.35 16.14 -5.13
CA GLY A 15 -19.61 14.72 -5.29
C GLY A 15 -18.35 13.88 -5.10
N GLU A 16 -17.25 14.27 -5.75
CA GLU A 16 -15.94 13.62 -5.59
C GLU A 16 -15.47 13.61 -4.14
N ARG A 17 -15.58 14.72 -3.42
CA ARG A 17 -15.26 14.78 -1.98
C ARG A 17 -16.13 13.84 -1.15
N THR A 18 -17.41 13.72 -1.47
CA THR A 18 -18.32 12.81 -0.75
C THR A 18 -17.97 11.37 -1.03
N ARG A 19 -17.74 11.01 -2.31
CA ARG A 19 -17.27 9.68 -2.71
C ARG A 19 -15.95 9.32 -2.03
N GLY A 20 -14.99 10.23 -2.00
CA GLY A 20 -13.69 10.05 -1.31
C GLY A 20 -13.84 9.76 0.18
N ARG A 21 -14.73 10.48 0.89
CA ARG A 21 -15.02 10.21 2.32
C ARG A 21 -15.60 8.83 2.55
N ILE A 22 -16.48 8.36 1.66
CA ILE A 22 -17.07 7.02 1.74
C ILE A 22 -15.98 5.96 1.57
N VAL A 23 -15.12 6.11 0.56
CA VAL A 23 -14.01 5.17 0.30
C VAL A 23 -12.99 5.17 1.45
N ASP A 24 -12.62 6.34 1.99
CA ASP A 24 -11.71 6.43 3.14
C ASP A 24 -12.28 5.76 4.39
N ALA A 25 -13.56 5.99 4.70
CA ALA A 25 -14.23 5.32 5.81
C ALA A 25 -14.31 3.80 5.61
N ALA A 26 -14.63 3.35 4.38
CA ALA A 26 -14.66 1.93 4.04
C ALA A 26 -13.27 1.30 4.14
N ALA A 27 -12.23 1.97 3.65
CA ALA A 27 -10.85 1.49 3.72
C ALA A 27 -10.39 1.26 5.16
N LYS A 28 -10.69 2.18 6.07
CA LYS A 28 -10.37 2.06 7.50
C LYS A 28 -11.11 0.89 8.14
N LEU A 29 -12.43 0.80 7.97
CA LEU A 29 -13.23 -0.26 8.56
C LEU A 29 -12.85 -1.64 8.02
N ILE A 30 -12.66 -1.77 6.71
CA ILE A 30 -12.24 -3.02 6.07
C ILE A 30 -10.84 -3.43 6.55
N HIS A 31 -9.93 -2.48 6.72
CA HIS A 31 -8.60 -2.77 7.25
C HIS A 31 -8.64 -3.28 8.70
N GLU A 32 -9.54 -2.73 9.53
CA GLU A 32 -9.70 -3.12 10.94
C GLU A 32 -10.47 -4.43 11.13
N ARG A 33 -11.53 -4.66 10.34
CA ARG A 33 -12.53 -5.72 10.59
C ARG A 33 -12.62 -6.76 9.48
N GLY A 34 -11.92 -6.54 8.38
CA GLY A 34 -12.03 -7.33 7.16
C GLY A 34 -13.28 -6.98 6.33
N VAL A 35 -13.29 -7.47 5.09
CA VAL A 35 -14.39 -7.27 4.14
C VAL A 35 -15.69 -7.90 4.69
N ALA A 36 -15.63 -9.13 5.18
CA ALA A 36 -16.79 -9.84 5.72
C ALA A 36 -17.35 -9.17 6.98
N GLY A 37 -16.48 -8.64 7.85
CA GLY A 37 -16.85 -7.98 9.10
C GLY A 37 -17.32 -6.53 8.98
N THR A 38 -17.40 -5.98 7.75
CA THR A 38 -17.79 -4.58 7.52
C THR A 38 -19.08 -4.53 6.70
N THR A 39 -20.11 -3.85 7.20
CA THR A 39 -21.40 -3.66 6.50
C THR A 39 -21.47 -2.30 5.82
N LEU A 40 -22.38 -2.16 4.82
CA LEU A 40 -22.67 -0.86 4.21
C LEU A 40 -23.20 0.14 5.23
N GLU A 41 -23.92 -0.34 6.26
CA GLU A 41 -24.46 0.51 7.32
C GLU A 41 -23.33 1.06 8.21
N ASP A 42 -22.32 0.26 8.55
CA ASP A 42 -21.12 0.72 9.27
C ASP A 42 -20.41 1.83 8.50
N ILE A 43 -20.23 1.60 7.19
CA ILE A 43 -19.57 2.57 6.30
C ILE A 43 -20.38 3.85 6.17
N ARG A 44 -21.70 3.73 5.99
CA ARG A 44 -22.63 4.87 5.92
C ARG A 44 -22.50 5.75 7.17
N SER A 45 -22.54 5.11 8.33
CA SER A 45 -22.43 5.78 9.63
C SER A 45 -21.08 6.47 9.78
N ALA A 46 -19.97 5.77 9.50
CA ALA A 46 -18.62 6.30 9.63
C ALA A 46 -18.33 7.44 8.64
N ALA A 47 -18.88 7.37 7.41
CA ALA A 47 -18.70 8.42 6.42
C ALA A 47 -19.62 9.64 6.65
N GLY A 48 -20.62 9.56 7.55
CA GLY A 48 -21.58 10.63 7.81
C GLY A 48 -22.42 10.97 6.58
N VAL A 49 -22.92 9.93 5.87
CA VAL A 49 -23.77 10.08 4.68
C VAL A 49 -25.12 9.41 4.87
N SER A 50 -26.14 9.84 4.09
CA SER A 50 -27.43 9.16 4.07
C SER A 50 -27.37 7.86 3.25
N GLY A 51 -28.35 6.95 3.46
CA GLY A 51 -28.46 5.72 2.66
C GLY A 51 -28.61 6.03 1.15
N SER A 52 -29.40 7.05 0.80
CA SER A 52 -29.56 7.50 -0.58
C SER A 52 -28.29 8.08 -1.18
N GLN A 53 -27.46 8.77 -0.38
CA GLN A 53 -26.16 9.23 -0.83
C GLN A 53 -25.21 8.04 -1.08
N LEU A 54 -25.15 7.06 -0.17
CA LEU A 54 -24.30 5.89 -0.36
C LEU A 54 -24.69 5.14 -1.65
N SER A 55 -25.99 4.84 -1.83
CA SER A 55 -26.49 4.14 -3.03
C SER A 55 -26.34 4.94 -4.33
N HIS A 56 -26.22 6.27 -4.25
CA HIS A 56 -25.91 7.10 -5.42
C HIS A 56 -24.47 6.91 -5.92
N TYR A 57 -23.53 6.64 -5.02
CA TYR A 57 -22.11 6.49 -5.37
C TYR A 57 -21.66 5.04 -5.59
N PHE A 58 -22.34 4.08 -4.96
CA PHE A 58 -22.00 2.66 -5.00
C PHE A 58 -23.28 1.83 -5.04
N ALA A 59 -23.43 1.03 -6.09
CA ALA A 59 -24.60 0.19 -6.28
C ALA A 59 -24.69 -0.91 -5.22
N ASP A 60 -23.54 -1.45 -4.83
CA ASP A 60 -23.43 -2.53 -3.86
C ASP A 60 -22.09 -2.48 -3.09
N LYS A 61 -21.88 -3.46 -2.22
CA LYS A 61 -20.66 -3.59 -1.42
C LYS A 61 -19.47 -3.96 -2.28
N ASP A 62 -19.66 -4.72 -3.34
CA ASP A 62 -18.56 -5.20 -4.18
C ASP A 62 -17.96 -4.03 -4.98
N GLU A 63 -18.79 -3.14 -5.50
CA GLU A 63 -18.33 -1.92 -6.17
C GLU A 63 -17.53 -1.02 -5.20
N LEU A 64 -18.02 -0.89 -3.96
CA LEU A 64 -17.29 -0.13 -2.95
C LEU A 64 -15.94 -0.78 -2.56
N VAL A 65 -15.91 -2.11 -2.43
CA VAL A 65 -14.65 -2.85 -2.16
C VAL A 65 -13.65 -2.66 -3.30
N GLN A 66 -14.09 -2.68 -4.55
CA GLN A 66 -13.23 -2.38 -5.69
C GLN A 66 -12.66 -0.96 -5.65
N ALA A 67 -13.49 0.02 -5.27
CA ALA A 67 -13.01 1.38 -5.06
C ALA A 67 -11.99 1.48 -3.91
N VAL A 68 -12.16 0.70 -2.85
CA VAL A 68 -11.17 0.60 -1.75
C VAL A 68 -9.85 -0.02 -2.23
N ILE A 69 -9.89 -1.07 -3.07
CA ILE A 69 -8.66 -1.66 -3.65
C ILE A 69 -7.91 -0.60 -4.45
N GLY A 70 -8.58 0.14 -5.33
CA GLY A 70 -7.96 1.23 -6.10
C GLY A 70 -7.37 2.31 -5.19
N TYR A 71 -8.11 2.77 -4.20
CA TYR A 71 -7.66 3.75 -3.22
C TYR A 71 -6.39 3.31 -2.46
N GLN A 72 -6.33 2.05 -2.02
CA GLN A 72 -5.16 1.51 -1.32
C GLN A 72 -3.95 1.41 -2.26
N ALA A 73 -4.15 0.97 -3.50
CA ALA A 73 -3.10 0.90 -4.51
C ALA A 73 -2.51 2.29 -4.81
N ASP A 74 -3.38 3.30 -5.01
CA ASP A 74 -2.98 4.69 -5.27
C ASP A 74 -2.26 5.31 -4.08
N THR A 75 -2.72 5.05 -2.86
CA THR A 75 -2.09 5.52 -1.62
C THR A 75 -0.68 4.95 -1.48
N ILE A 76 -0.50 3.65 -1.72
CA ILE A 76 0.81 2.99 -1.67
C ILE A 76 1.72 3.56 -2.76
N ALA A 77 1.23 3.68 -4.00
CA ALA A 77 2.00 4.25 -5.10
C ALA A 77 2.45 5.69 -4.81
N GLY A 78 1.57 6.52 -4.28
CA GLY A 78 1.90 7.89 -3.88
C GLY A 78 2.92 7.96 -2.74
N ASN A 79 2.87 7.06 -1.76
CA ASN A 79 3.87 6.95 -0.70
C ASN A 79 5.23 6.52 -1.27
N GLN A 80 5.22 5.54 -2.17
CA GLN A 80 6.42 5.02 -2.79
C GLN A 80 7.12 6.06 -3.68
N GLN A 81 6.37 6.87 -4.42
CA GLN A 81 6.91 7.96 -5.24
C GLN A 81 7.62 9.04 -4.41
N ARG A 82 7.21 9.23 -3.16
CA ARG A 82 7.86 10.17 -2.22
C ARG A 82 9.12 9.60 -1.57
N ALA A 83 9.32 8.29 -1.63
CA ALA A 83 10.49 7.63 -1.08
C ALA A 83 11.66 7.73 -2.08
N ASP A 84 12.83 8.14 -1.61
CA ASP A 84 14.05 8.05 -2.41
C ASP A 84 14.64 6.63 -2.33
N LEU A 85 14.39 5.81 -3.34
CA LEU A 85 15.03 4.49 -3.47
C LEU A 85 16.23 4.51 -4.43
N SER A 86 16.71 5.70 -4.84
CA SER A 86 17.79 5.83 -5.80
C SER A 86 19.17 6.02 -5.16
N SER A 87 19.21 6.07 -3.83
CA SER A 87 20.44 6.21 -3.05
C SER A 87 20.45 5.26 -1.84
N PRO A 88 21.64 4.83 -1.36
CA PRO A 88 21.74 4.02 -0.14
C PRO A 88 21.14 4.71 1.09
N GLN A 89 21.31 6.04 1.20
CA GLN A 89 20.74 6.84 2.28
C GLN A 89 19.22 6.87 2.20
N GLY A 90 18.66 7.04 1.01
CA GLY A 90 17.23 7.04 0.78
C GLY A 90 16.59 5.69 1.11
N LEU A 91 17.23 4.58 0.73
CA LEU A 91 16.79 3.23 1.10
C LEU A 91 16.79 3.03 2.62
N ARG A 92 17.82 3.50 3.33
CA ARG A 92 17.85 3.46 4.80
C ARG A 92 16.69 4.28 5.39
N ALA A 93 16.47 5.49 4.90
CA ALA A 93 15.39 6.35 5.37
C ALA A 93 14.02 5.71 5.11
N TRP A 94 13.82 5.11 3.93
CA TRP A 94 12.61 4.37 3.61
C TRP A 94 12.41 3.17 4.55
N ARG A 95 13.43 2.33 4.75
CA ARG A 95 13.40 1.20 5.70
C ARG A 95 13.00 1.66 7.10
N ASN A 96 13.61 2.72 7.61
CA ASN A 96 13.32 3.25 8.94
C ASN A 96 11.89 3.80 9.02
N THR A 97 11.40 4.46 7.97
CA THR A 97 10.01 4.95 7.90
C THR A 97 9.01 3.80 7.97
N VAL A 98 9.25 2.71 7.21
CA VAL A 98 8.38 1.52 7.23
C VAL A 98 8.34 0.90 8.63
N ILE A 99 9.47 0.74 9.28
CA ILE A 99 9.54 0.18 10.64
C ILE A 99 8.83 1.08 11.64
N ALA A 100 9.12 2.38 11.63
CA ALA A 100 8.48 3.33 12.53
C ALA A 100 6.94 3.36 12.37
N GLN A 101 6.42 3.18 11.15
CA GLN A 101 4.97 3.07 10.91
C GLN A 101 4.38 1.84 11.59
N VAL A 102 5.06 0.69 11.52
CA VAL A 102 4.62 -0.55 12.18
C VAL A 102 4.71 -0.43 13.70
N GLU A 103 5.77 0.16 14.23
CA GLU A 103 5.95 0.43 15.67
C GLU A 103 4.84 1.34 16.20
N ASN A 104 4.59 2.47 15.54
CA ASN A 104 3.52 3.41 15.91
C ASN A 104 2.13 2.75 15.87
N GLY A 105 1.92 1.82 14.95
CA GLY A 105 0.73 0.98 14.87
C GLY A 105 0.72 -0.19 15.86
N GLN A 106 1.74 -0.35 16.71
CA GLN A 106 1.89 -1.47 17.64
C GLN A 106 1.82 -2.85 16.92
N GLY A 107 2.40 -2.93 15.73
CA GLY A 107 2.34 -4.13 14.89
C GLY A 107 0.94 -4.46 14.35
N LYS A 108 -0.02 -3.52 14.41
CA LYS A 108 -1.38 -3.74 13.92
C LYS A 108 -1.50 -3.40 12.43
N GLY A 109 -2.44 -4.04 11.77
CA GLY A 109 -2.91 -3.68 10.44
C GLY A 109 -2.16 -4.35 9.28
N GLY A 110 -0.85 -4.48 9.33
CA GLY A 110 -0.07 -5.03 8.21
C GLY A 110 -0.20 -4.20 6.93
N CYS A 111 -0.06 -4.83 5.77
CA CYS A 111 -0.27 -4.17 4.47
C CYS A 111 -1.76 -4.13 4.11
N PRO A 112 -2.39 -2.96 3.91
CA PRO A 112 -3.82 -2.90 3.54
C PRO A 112 -4.14 -3.64 2.24
N LEU A 113 -3.29 -3.52 1.22
CA LEU A 113 -3.47 -4.23 -0.05
C LEU A 113 -3.23 -5.74 0.11
N GLY A 114 -2.23 -6.14 0.91
CA GLY A 114 -1.95 -7.54 1.25
C GLY A 114 -3.09 -8.19 2.04
N SER A 115 -3.71 -7.44 2.96
CA SER A 115 -4.89 -7.90 3.69
C SER A 115 -6.09 -8.16 2.76
N LEU A 116 -6.33 -7.28 1.77
CA LEU A 116 -7.36 -7.47 0.76
C LEU A 116 -7.03 -8.68 -0.14
N ALA A 117 -5.76 -8.90 -0.49
CA ALA A 117 -5.34 -10.08 -1.24
C ALA A 117 -5.67 -11.37 -0.50
N GLY A 118 -5.33 -11.48 0.77
CA GLY A 118 -5.62 -12.65 1.59
C GLY A 118 -7.12 -12.96 1.74
N GLN A 119 -7.99 -11.97 1.60
CA GLN A 119 -9.43 -12.14 1.74
C GLN A 119 -10.15 -12.42 0.42
N LEU A 120 -9.65 -11.91 -0.71
CA LEU A 120 -10.41 -11.82 -1.95
C LEU A 120 -9.79 -12.59 -3.13
N ALA A 121 -8.46 -12.81 -3.14
CA ALA A 121 -7.76 -13.28 -4.33
C ALA A 121 -8.22 -14.66 -4.83
N GLU A 122 -8.68 -15.54 -3.94
CA GLU A 122 -9.13 -16.87 -4.32
C GLU A 122 -10.56 -16.88 -4.89
N ASN A 123 -11.43 -16.01 -4.36
CA ASN A 123 -12.86 -16.10 -4.62
C ASN A 123 -13.40 -14.98 -5.53
N ASP A 124 -12.61 -13.91 -5.75
CA ASP A 124 -13.01 -12.78 -6.61
C ASP A 124 -11.93 -12.51 -7.69
N PRO A 125 -12.13 -13.01 -8.93
CA PRO A 125 -11.18 -12.81 -10.03
C PRO A 125 -10.96 -11.34 -10.38
N ARG A 126 -11.97 -10.47 -10.21
CA ARG A 126 -11.86 -9.04 -10.50
C ARG A 126 -11.03 -8.34 -9.43
N ALA A 127 -11.31 -8.59 -8.16
CA ALA A 127 -10.49 -8.08 -7.06
C ALA A 127 -9.04 -8.56 -7.17
N ARG A 128 -8.82 -9.86 -7.49
CA ARG A 128 -7.48 -10.40 -7.73
C ARG A 128 -6.73 -9.65 -8.82
N ALA A 129 -7.38 -9.38 -9.96
CA ALA A 129 -6.76 -8.64 -11.06
C ALA A 129 -6.37 -7.21 -10.64
N MET A 130 -7.26 -6.51 -9.92
CA MET A 130 -7.00 -5.14 -9.43
C MET A 130 -5.86 -5.12 -8.40
N ILE A 131 -5.84 -6.07 -7.46
CA ILE A 131 -4.78 -6.19 -6.45
C ILE A 131 -3.44 -6.52 -7.10
N SER A 132 -3.44 -7.45 -8.08
CA SER A 132 -2.25 -7.78 -8.86
C SER A 132 -1.69 -6.57 -9.60
N ALA A 133 -2.55 -5.76 -10.23
CA ALA A 133 -2.13 -4.50 -10.86
C ALA A 133 -1.54 -3.52 -9.83
N GLY A 134 -2.15 -3.39 -8.66
CA GLY A 134 -1.63 -2.56 -7.56
C GLY A 134 -0.24 -2.97 -7.09
N PHE A 135 0.00 -4.26 -6.88
CA PHE A 135 1.33 -4.79 -6.57
C PHE A 135 2.31 -4.61 -7.72
N GLY A 136 1.86 -4.75 -8.98
CA GLY A 136 2.67 -4.48 -10.17
C GLY A 136 3.16 -3.03 -10.22
N HIS A 137 2.27 -2.07 -9.97
CA HIS A 137 2.64 -0.64 -9.91
C HIS A 137 3.64 -0.38 -8.77
N TRP A 138 3.45 -0.99 -7.61
CA TRP A 138 4.38 -0.86 -6.49
C TRP A 138 5.75 -1.44 -6.82
N SER A 139 5.80 -2.67 -7.37
CA SER A 139 7.04 -3.30 -7.81
C SER A 139 7.78 -2.45 -8.86
N SER A 140 7.05 -1.88 -9.84
CA SER A 140 7.64 -1.00 -10.84
C SER A 140 8.26 0.26 -10.24
N ALA A 141 7.59 0.88 -9.26
CA ALA A 141 8.13 2.05 -8.57
C ALA A 141 9.42 1.73 -7.77
N ILE A 142 9.49 0.54 -7.15
CA ILE A 142 10.71 0.06 -6.49
C ILE A 142 11.80 -0.17 -7.54
N SER A 143 11.49 -0.87 -8.63
CA SER A 143 12.44 -1.17 -9.71
C SER A 143 13.04 0.09 -10.30
N ASP A 144 12.26 1.14 -10.54
CA ASP A 144 12.74 2.42 -11.04
C ASP A 144 13.75 3.09 -10.09
N GLY A 145 13.55 2.98 -8.77
CA GLY A 145 14.52 3.40 -7.77
C GLY A 145 15.80 2.60 -7.82
N LEU A 146 15.68 1.26 -7.85
CA LEU A 146 16.82 0.35 -7.88
C LEU A 146 17.62 0.43 -9.20
N ARG A 147 16.98 0.71 -10.34
CA ARG A 147 17.68 0.98 -11.60
C ARG A 147 18.55 2.23 -11.51
N ARG A 148 18.07 3.30 -10.90
CA ARG A 148 18.88 4.49 -10.63
C ARG A 148 20.03 4.20 -9.69
N LEU A 149 19.80 3.41 -8.65
CA LEU A 149 20.82 2.96 -7.71
C LEU A 149 21.90 2.12 -8.42
N HIS A 150 21.50 1.22 -9.33
CA HIS A 150 22.40 0.42 -10.15
C HIS A 150 23.24 1.28 -11.09
N ALA A 151 22.60 2.21 -11.79
CA ALA A 151 23.29 3.16 -12.67
C ALA A 151 24.30 4.05 -11.94
N ALA A 152 24.07 4.34 -10.66
CA ALA A 152 25.00 5.06 -9.78
C ALA A 152 26.13 4.17 -9.20
N GLY A 153 26.17 2.87 -9.55
CA GLY A 153 27.22 1.94 -9.09
C GLY A 153 27.07 1.45 -7.66
N HIS A 154 25.90 1.61 -7.06
CA HIS A 154 25.61 1.16 -5.70
C HIS A 154 25.06 -0.28 -5.60
N LEU A 155 24.83 -0.92 -6.72
CA LEU A 155 24.50 -2.34 -6.83
C LEU A 155 25.60 -3.10 -7.57
N PRO A 156 25.76 -4.41 -7.33
CA PRO A 156 26.67 -5.23 -8.11
C PRO A 156 26.34 -5.19 -9.61
N ALA A 157 27.34 -5.25 -10.47
CA ALA A 157 27.16 -5.17 -11.94
C ALA A 157 26.23 -6.29 -12.50
N GLY A 158 26.16 -7.44 -11.84
CA GLY A 158 25.27 -8.55 -12.23
C GLY A 158 23.93 -8.57 -11.53
N ALA A 159 23.59 -7.54 -10.73
CA ALA A 159 22.29 -7.47 -10.09
C ALA A 159 21.22 -7.03 -11.09
N ASP A 160 20.09 -7.72 -11.09
CA ASP A 160 18.90 -7.31 -11.84
C ASP A 160 17.98 -6.48 -10.93
N PRO A 161 17.78 -5.17 -11.21
CA PRO A 161 16.91 -4.32 -10.41
C PRO A 161 15.45 -4.79 -10.38
N ASP A 162 14.96 -5.46 -11.41
CA ASP A 162 13.58 -5.93 -11.48
C ASP A 162 13.38 -7.14 -10.56
N ASP A 163 14.31 -8.10 -10.58
CA ASP A 163 14.30 -9.24 -9.65
C ASP A 163 14.46 -8.77 -8.20
N LEU A 164 15.34 -7.80 -7.96
CA LEU A 164 15.49 -7.21 -6.63
C LEU A 164 14.22 -6.48 -6.18
N ALA A 165 13.49 -5.82 -7.07
CA ALA A 165 12.23 -5.15 -6.72
C ALA A 165 11.14 -6.15 -6.31
N VAL A 166 10.99 -7.25 -7.06
CA VAL A 166 10.06 -8.34 -6.71
C VAL A 166 10.45 -8.96 -5.38
N THR A 167 11.75 -9.22 -5.17
CA THR A 167 12.27 -9.79 -3.92
C THR A 167 12.01 -8.84 -2.75
N LEU A 168 12.30 -7.54 -2.88
CA LEU A 168 12.05 -6.56 -1.82
C LEU A 168 10.57 -6.48 -1.46
N LEU A 169 9.69 -6.49 -2.48
CA LEU A 169 8.25 -6.49 -2.25
C LEU A 169 7.79 -7.75 -1.49
N ALA A 170 8.30 -8.92 -1.85
CA ALA A 170 7.98 -10.18 -1.16
C ALA A 170 8.50 -10.19 0.29
N VAL A 171 9.73 -9.73 0.51
CA VAL A 171 10.34 -9.56 1.85
C VAL A 171 9.51 -8.61 2.70
N LEU A 172 9.10 -7.47 2.15
CA LEU A 172 8.27 -6.48 2.82
C LEU A 172 6.91 -7.07 3.21
N GLN A 173 6.22 -7.76 2.29
CA GLN A 173 4.91 -8.36 2.57
C GLN A 173 5.02 -9.45 3.64
N GLY A 174 6.00 -10.33 3.57
CA GLY A 174 6.24 -11.35 4.58
C GLY A 174 6.60 -10.75 5.94
N GLY A 175 7.48 -9.76 5.97
CA GLY A 175 7.86 -9.04 7.19
C GLY A 175 6.68 -8.34 7.86
N LEU A 176 5.83 -7.63 7.10
CA LEU A 176 4.63 -6.97 7.59
C LEU A 176 3.60 -7.97 8.15
N LEU A 177 3.40 -9.11 7.49
CA LEU A 177 2.51 -10.16 7.96
C LEU A 177 2.99 -10.76 9.29
N LEU A 178 4.28 -11.09 9.38
CA LEU A 178 4.85 -11.66 10.61
C LEU A 178 4.84 -10.64 11.75
N ALA A 179 5.18 -9.38 11.48
CA ALA A 179 5.09 -8.31 12.47
C ALA A 179 3.64 -8.13 12.99
N GLN A 180 2.67 -8.21 12.11
CA GLN A 180 1.25 -8.14 12.46
C GLN A 180 0.83 -9.30 13.39
N VAL A 181 1.25 -10.54 13.10
CA VAL A 181 0.88 -11.72 13.89
C VAL A 181 1.58 -11.73 15.24
N GLN A 182 2.88 -11.39 15.26
CA GLN A 182 3.72 -11.45 16.44
C GLN A 182 3.63 -10.19 17.33
N ARG A 183 3.06 -9.08 16.80
CA ARG A 183 3.07 -7.75 17.46
C ARG A 183 4.49 -7.26 17.78
N ASP A 184 5.42 -7.59 16.90
CA ASP A 184 6.85 -7.31 17.03
C ASP A 184 7.39 -6.91 15.66
N THR A 185 8.20 -5.85 15.58
CA THR A 185 8.82 -5.35 14.33
C THR A 185 10.01 -6.19 13.90
N ARG A 186 10.60 -6.97 14.80
CA ARG A 186 11.81 -7.76 14.54
C ARG A 186 11.80 -8.60 13.26
N PRO A 187 10.70 -9.31 12.90
CA PRO A 187 10.67 -10.06 11.64
C PRO A 187 10.82 -9.16 10.41
N LEU A 188 10.19 -7.98 10.43
CA LEU A 188 10.28 -7.01 9.34
C LEU A 188 11.67 -6.38 9.25
N GLU A 189 12.24 -5.97 10.37
CA GLU A 189 13.59 -5.43 10.47
C GLU A 189 14.61 -6.42 9.92
N THR A 190 14.60 -7.66 10.46
CA THR A 190 15.52 -8.71 10.04
C THR A 190 15.41 -8.99 8.55
N ALA A 191 14.18 -9.09 8.02
CA ALA A 191 13.95 -9.39 6.62
C ALA A 191 14.47 -8.25 5.70
N LEU A 192 14.20 -7.00 6.04
CA LEU A 192 14.67 -5.84 5.27
C LEU A 192 16.20 -5.68 5.36
N ASP A 193 16.79 -5.81 6.54
CA ASP A 193 18.23 -5.68 6.73
C ASP A 193 18.98 -6.79 5.99
N THR A 194 18.52 -8.04 6.10
CA THR A 194 19.11 -9.17 5.36
C THR A 194 19.01 -8.97 3.84
N PHE A 195 17.85 -8.46 3.34
CA PHE A 195 17.72 -8.14 1.92
C PHE A 195 18.76 -7.10 1.48
N LEU A 196 18.93 -6.01 2.23
CA LEU A 196 19.87 -4.94 1.91
C LEU A 196 21.32 -5.45 1.93
N GLU A 197 21.67 -6.33 2.85
CA GLU A 197 22.99 -6.97 2.93
C GLU A 197 23.26 -7.91 1.76
N LEU A 198 22.30 -8.80 1.43
CA LEU A 198 22.41 -9.76 0.33
C LEU A 198 22.47 -9.06 -1.04
N ALA A 199 21.71 -7.99 -1.22
CA ALA A 199 21.79 -7.15 -2.40
C ALA A 199 23.09 -6.33 -2.46
N ARG A 200 23.96 -6.44 -1.44
CA ARG A 200 25.22 -5.70 -1.31
C ARG A 200 25.04 -4.19 -1.40
N ILE A 201 23.90 -3.70 -0.96
CA ILE A 201 23.63 -2.27 -0.88
C ILE A 201 24.40 -1.76 0.35
N ARG A 202 25.52 -1.10 0.12
CA ARG A 202 26.33 -0.51 1.19
C ARG A 202 25.59 0.70 1.77
N LEU A 203 24.89 0.47 2.86
CA LEU A 203 24.31 1.56 3.62
C LEU A 203 25.43 2.30 4.40
N PRO A 204 25.44 3.64 4.37
CA PRO A 204 26.35 4.39 5.24
C PRO A 204 26.02 4.09 6.71
N GLU A 205 27.04 4.06 7.57
CA GLU A 205 26.83 3.94 9.01
C GLU A 205 25.86 5.02 9.49
N ALA A 206 24.96 4.65 10.41
CA ALA A 206 23.97 5.59 10.94
C ALA A 206 24.71 6.70 11.69
N SER A 207 24.80 7.89 11.10
CA SER A 207 25.09 9.09 11.91
C SER A 207 23.93 9.28 12.89
N ALA A 208 24.26 9.45 14.16
CA ALA A 208 23.33 9.49 15.29
C ALA A 208 22.37 10.71 15.31
N ASP A 209 22.23 11.41 14.18
CA ASP A 209 21.55 12.72 14.16
C ASP A 209 20.65 12.89 12.91
N VAL A 210 19.57 12.11 12.85
CA VAL A 210 18.45 12.42 11.92
C VAL A 210 17.15 12.35 12.67
N THR A 211 16.67 13.51 13.11
CA THR A 211 15.29 13.69 13.57
C THR A 211 14.35 13.39 12.39
N PRO A 212 13.40 12.45 12.52
CA PRO A 212 12.50 12.14 11.42
C PRO A 212 11.59 13.34 11.11
N PRO A 213 11.30 13.61 9.82
CA PRO A 213 10.35 14.64 9.45
C PRO A 213 8.96 14.30 9.99
N ARG A 214 8.31 15.27 10.63
CA ARG A 214 6.91 15.16 11.06
C ARG A 214 6.04 15.06 9.81
N LEU A 215 5.39 13.92 9.65
CA LEU A 215 4.31 13.77 8.68
C LEU A 215 3.03 14.34 9.30
N VAL A 216 2.51 15.41 8.68
CA VAL A 216 1.18 15.99 8.93
C VAL A 216 0.14 15.18 8.20
#